data_dec5a59f83baf6046f97590a11f3efd8
#
_entry.id   dec5a59f83baf6046f97590a11f3efd8
#
_cell.length_a   1.000
_cell.length_b   1.000
_cell.length_c   1.000
_cell.angle_alpha   90.00
_cell.angle_beta   90.00
_cell.angle_gamma   90.00
#
_symmetry.space_group_name_H-M   'P 1'
#
loop_
_entity.id
_entity.type
_entity.pdbx_description
1 polymer ?
#
loop_
_entity_poly.entity_id
_entity_poly.type
_entity_poly.pdbx_seq_one_letter_code
_entity_poly.pdbx_strand_id
1 'polypeptide(L)'
;NYGLQTITYGFVLNGTNNFTDKMMAGGVNDRTSYLGAMASSSYGYDIDIMNGFRDVDMNEIDVWDYAYYNTNIPFNSIVNAQAGAISNYGYDTDSDYYWRYVGATEIPFPAGVDDQGNNLYDIELGGPLDQTYGRMITGSKYDALFNVGFNFNNRFYLGANLGITGLNYNFDEYFKEYAQDPADFPINLTDKNGNPYMINFNNYRTRYSYAANGTGIYGKFGFIAKPIEGLRLGAAIQTPTAMQISEIWKHAVDIHYNGAQARDGEAASPEGNYDYRLRSPYRINAGVAYTIMRMALISLDYEMTDYSSMRFRSRDGGYGTFDGVNDDIASYMGMSHMIRVGAECKPIPEFAIRAGYNFSMTPEDIGNETLQDKLNIFSAGIGYSSPGSFFADLAARFWTMSDEYVSPYAYPEADNLVTPLILNKRSRMDFTVTIGFRF
;
A
#
# COMPACT_ATOMS: atom_id res chain seq x y z
N ASN A 1 18.16 35.02 -37.25
CA ASN A 1 17.93 33.58 -37.05
C ASN A 1 19.01 33.01 -36.11
N TYR A 2 18.73 32.86 -34.85
CA TYR A 2 19.66 32.36 -33.82
C TYR A 2 19.90 30.83 -33.89
N GLY A 3 19.94 30.22 -35.08
CA GLY A 3 20.18 28.81 -35.27
C GLY A 3 19.00 27.89 -34.96
N LEU A 4 17.81 28.43 -34.64
CA LEU A 4 16.58 27.67 -34.47
C LEU A 4 16.15 27.04 -35.80
N GLN A 5 16.12 25.70 -35.85
CA GLN A 5 15.78 24.94 -37.05
C GLN A 5 14.30 24.51 -37.04
N THR A 6 13.82 23.98 -35.94
CA THR A 6 12.45 23.47 -35.84
C THR A 6 11.89 23.70 -34.45
N ILE A 7 10.56 23.87 -34.40
CA ILE A 7 9.76 23.80 -33.17
C ILE A 7 8.79 22.64 -33.37
N THR A 8 8.69 21.76 -32.37
CA THR A 8 7.78 20.63 -32.37
C THR A 8 6.79 20.75 -31.22
N TYR A 9 5.56 20.37 -31.46
CA TYR A 9 4.51 20.28 -30.50
C TYR A 9 4.01 18.85 -30.47
N GLY A 10 3.61 18.37 -29.30
CA GLY A 10 3.06 17.03 -29.15
C GLY A 10 2.10 16.93 -27.99
N PHE A 11 1.20 15.96 -28.12
CA PHE A 11 0.32 15.52 -27.06
C PHE A 11 0.48 14.01 -26.88
N VAL A 12 0.61 13.55 -25.64
CA VAL A 12 0.78 12.12 -25.33
C VAL A 12 -0.11 11.77 -24.14
N LEU A 13 -0.84 10.67 -24.25
CA LEU A 13 -1.47 9.99 -23.12
C LEU A 13 -0.62 8.78 -22.76
N ASN A 14 -0.22 8.68 -21.51
CA ASN A 14 0.70 7.64 -21.05
C ASN A 14 0.21 7.01 -19.74
N GLY A 15 0.05 5.68 -19.73
CA GLY A 15 -0.11 4.93 -18.50
C GLY A 15 1.25 4.80 -17.79
N THR A 16 1.41 5.50 -16.68
CA THR A 16 2.70 5.58 -15.97
C THR A 16 2.86 4.54 -14.89
N ASN A 17 1.75 4.03 -14.35
CA ASN A 17 1.77 2.92 -13.41
C ASN A 17 0.49 2.07 -13.52
N ASN A 18 0.62 0.79 -13.18
CA ASN A 18 -0.46 -0.15 -12.98
C ASN A 18 -0.24 -0.80 -11.60
N PHE A 19 -1.16 -0.56 -10.68
CA PHE A 19 -1.05 -1.00 -9.29
C PHE A 19 -1.53 -2.43 -9.05
N THR A 20 -1.98 -3.15 -10.10
CA THR A 20 -2.56 -4.49 -9.93
C THR A 20 -1.59 -5.43 -9.23
N ASP A 21 -1.98 -5.85 -8.04
CA ASP A 21 -1.33 -6.87 -7.23
C ASP A 21 -2.40 -7.72 -6.55
N LYS A 22 -2.19 -9.03 -6.48
CA LYS A 22 -3.09 -9.97 -5.83
C LYS A 22 -2.28 -10.97 -5.05
N MET A 23 -2.57 -11.09 -3.78
CA MET A 23 -1.95 -12.04 -2.88
C MET A 23 -3.02 -12.82 -2.12
N MET A 24 -2.78 -14.11 -1.92
CA MET A 24 -3.54 -14.96 -1.03
C MET A 24 -2.59 -15.95 -0.37
N ALA A 25 -2.70 -16.08 0.94
CA ALA A 25 -1.95 -17.04 1.72
C ALA A 25 -2.86 -17.65 2.79
N GLY A 26 -2.54 -18.85 3.23
CA GLY A 26 -3.27 -19.53 4.30
C GLY A 26 -2.46 -20.64 4.93
N GLY A 27 -2.86 -21.02 6.11
CA GLY A 27 -2.23 -22.08 6.88
C GLY A 27 -2.93 -22.30 8.20
N VAL A 28 -2.50 -23.34 8.90
CA VAL A 28 -2.96 -23.65 10.26
C VAL A 28 -2.11 -22.87 11.26
N ASN A 29 -2.75 -22.22 12.21
CA ASN A 29 -2.10 -21.57 13.35
C ASN A 29 -2.70 -22.12 14.64
N ASP A 30 -1.83 -22.64 15.51
CA ASP A 30 -2.16 -23.20 16.82
C ASP A 30 -1.60 -22.37 17.98
N ARG A 31 -1.17 -21.13 17.71
CA ARG A 31 -0.50 -20.27 18.71
C ARG A 31 -1.17 -18.93 18.92
N THR A 32 -1.63 -18.31 17.84
CA THR A 32 -2.16 -16.93 17.87
C THR A 32 -3.37 -16.80 16.95
N SER A 33 -4.24 -15.83 17.26
CA SER A 33 -5.39 -15.51 16.43
C SER A 33 -5.47 -14.00 16.14
N TYR A 34 -6.16 -13.65 15.06
CA TYR A 34 -6.50 -12.27 14.76
C TYR A 34 -7.38 -11.68 15.86
N LEU A 35 -8.38 -12.44 16.34
CA LEU A 35 -9.29 -11.98 17.39
C LEU A 35 -8.57 -11.77 18.71
N GLY A 36 -7.60 -12.62 19.06
CA GLY A 36 -6.75 -12.40 20.22
C GLY A 36 -5.92 -11.13 20.10
N ALA A 37 -5.34 -10.86 18.91
CA ALA A 37 -4.63 -9.62 18.67
C ALA A 37 -5.54 -8.38 18.76
N MET A 38 -6.79 -8.48 18.28
CA MET A 38 -7.77 -7.40 18.41
C MET A 38 -8.21 -7.19 19.85
N ALA A 39 -8.42 -8.26 20.61
CA ALA A 39 -8.73 -8.20 22.04
C ALA A 39 -7.59 -7.51 22.81
N SER A 40 -6.35 -7.93 22.58
CA SER A 40 -5.16 -7.37 23.20
C SER A 40 -4.98 -5.88 22.85
N SER A 41 -5.21 -5.50 21.59
CA SER A 41 -5.15 -4.09 21.13
C SER A 41 -6.31 -3.24 21.67
N SER A 42 -7.36 -3.84 22.18
CA SER A 42 -8.53 -3.16 22.75
C SER A 42 -8.43 -2.93 24.26
N TYR A 43 -7.36 -3.45 24.89
CA TYR A 43 -7.13 -3.29 26.30
C TYR A 43 -7.15 -1.83 26.75
N GLY A 44 -7.89 -1.53 27.80
CA GLY A 44 -8.00 -0.19 28.38
C GLY A 44 -9.14 0.67 27.81
N TYR A 45 -9.82 0.25 26.75
CA TYR A 45 -10.99 0.98 26.24
C TYR A 45 -12.29 0.44 26.85
N ASP A 46 -13.23 1.33 27.17
CA ASP A 46 -14.51 0.98 27.74
C ASP A 46 -15.40 0.27 26.72
N ILE A 47 -15.91 -0.94 27.05
CA ILE A 47 -16.76 -1.74 26.17
C ILE A 47 -18.10 -1.06 25.91
N ASP A 48 -18.65 -0.34 26.89
CA ASP A 48 -19.92 0.34 26.74
C ASP A 48 -19.79 1.49 25.72
N ILE A 49 -18.65 2.18 25.71
CA ILE A 49 -18.35 3.18 24.69
C ILE A 49 -18.21 2.51 23.32
N MET A 50 -17.46 1.43 23.21
CA MET A 50 -17.28 0.73 21.93
C MET A 50 -18.59 0.19 21.34
N ASN A 51 -19.53 -0.21 22.18
CA ASN A 51 -20.87 -0.65 21.78
C ASN A 51 -21.86 0.50 21.51
N GLY A 52 -21.48 1.75 21.72
CA GLY A 52 -22.33 2.92 21.49
C GLY A 52 -23.40 3.11 22.54
N PHE A 53 -23.15 2.73 23.80
CA PHE A 53 -24.03 3.02 24.92
C PHE A 53 -23.92 4.48 25.38
N ARG A 54 -24.47 4.78 26.55
CA ARG A 54 -24.46 6.13 27.11
C ARG A 54 -23.21 6.37 27.94
N ASP A 55 -22.72 7.62 27.90
CA ASP A 55 -21.66 8.07 28.79
C ASP A 55 -22.14 8.19 30.25
N VAL A 56 -21.21 8.56 31.16
CA VAL A 56 -21.51 8.75 32.61
C VAL A 56 -22.59 9.82 32.86
N ASP A 57 -22.79 10.74 31.94
CA ASP A 57 -23.80 11.79 32.00
C ASP A 57 -25.12 11.37 31.30
N MET A 58 -25.24 10.10 30.89
CA MET A 58 -26.40 9.51 30.21
C MET A 58 -26.69 10.11 28.82
N ASN A 59 -25.71 10.75 28.17
CA ASN A 59 -25.79 11.17 26.79
C ASN A 59 -25.56 9.99 25.85
N GLU A 60 -26.30 9.95 24.75
CA GLU A 60 -26.00 8.99 23.67
C GLU A 60 -24.65 9.31 23.05
N ILE A 61 -23.78 8.30 22.95
CA ILE A 61 -22.45 8.40 22.34
C ILE A 61 -22.55 7.88 20.91
N ASP A 62 -22.25 8.74 19.91
CA ASP A 62 -21.81 8.25 18.62
C ASP A 62 -20.35 7.80 18.77
N VAL A 63 -20.15 6.48 18.86
CA VAL A 63 -18.84 5.89 19.09
C VAL A 63 -17.82 6.28 18.00
N TRP A 64 -18.27 6.48 16.79
CA TRP A 64 -17.40 6.81 15.65
C TRP A 64 -16.88 8.24 15.75
N ASP A 65 -17.75 9.18 16.08
CA ASP A 65 -17.37 10.56 16.35
C ASP A 65 -16.52 10.67 17.60
N TYR A 66 -16.87 9.91 18.65
CA TYR A 66 -16.12 9.88 19.89
C TYR A 66 -14.71 9.32 19.69
N ALA A 67 -14.57 8.21 18.96
CA ALA A 67 -13.27 7.63 18.61
C ALA A 67 -12.42 8.58 17.78
N TYR A 68 -13.03 9.31 16.85
CA TYR A 68 -12.33 10.24 15.99
C TYR A 68 -11.85 11.50 16.73
N TYR A 69 -12.67 12.10 17.58
CA TYR A 69 -12.37 13.40 18.19
C TYR A 69 -11.76 13.34 19.59
N ASN A 70 -12.07 12.33 20.38
CA ASN A 70 -11.81 12.34 21.82
C ASN A 70 -10.89 11.21 22.33
N THR A 71 -10.71 10.15 21.55
CA THR A 71 -9.96 8.97 21.99
C THR A 71 -9.14 8.40 20.84
N ASN A 72 -8.20 7.53 21.18
CA ASN A 72 -7.44 6.76 20.18
C ASN A 72 -8.00 5.35 20.01
N ILE A 73 -9.31 5.12 20.24
CA ILE A 73 -9.92 3.80 20.07
C ILE A 73 -9.79 3.37 18.59
N PRO A 74 -9.11 2.26 18.30
CA PRO A 74 -9.01 1.78 16.92
C PRO A 74 -10.38 1.38 16.36
N PHE A 75 -10.68 1.77 15.14
CA PHE A 75 -11.96 1.39 14.50
C PHE A 75 -12.15 -0.13 14.42
N ASN A 76 -11.07 -0.90 14.29
CA ASN A 76 -11.11 -2.36 14.35
C ASN A 76 -11.60 -2.88 15.70
N SER A 77 -11.23 -2.25 16.82
CA SER A 77 -11.73 -2.63 18.15
C SER A 77 -13.24 -2.43 18.24
N ILE A 78 -13.73 -1.30 17.73
CA ILE A 78 -15.17 -0.96 17.74
C ILE A 78 -15.98 -1.98 16.93
N VAL A 79 -15.58 -2.25 15.67
CA VAL A 79 -16.34 -3.21 14.82
C VAL A 79 -16.31 -4.60 15.39
N ASN A 80 -15.20 -5.04 16.00
CA ASN A 80 -15.09 -6.36 16.60
C ASN A 80 -15.93 -6.47 17.89
N ALA A 81 -15.98 -5.43 18.72
CA ALA A 81 -16.85 -5.37 19.88
C ALA A 81 -18.33 -5.40 19.48
N GLN A 82 -18.76 -4.56 18.54
CA GLN A 82 -20.14 -4.51 18.07
C GLN A 82 -20.61 -5.79 17.39
N ALA A 83 -19.71 -6.52 16.71
CA ALA A 83 -20.01 -7.84 16.17
C ALA A 83 -20.03 -8.94 17.24
N GLY A 84 -19.61 -8.65 18.47
CA GLY A 84 -19.45 -9.65 19.52
C GLY A 84 -18.27 -10.61 19.29
N ALA A 85 -17.30 -10.22 18.46
CA ALA A 85 -16.11 -11.00 18.18
C ALA A 85 -15.03 -10.88 19.26
N ILE A 86 -15.05 -9.77 20.00
CA ILE A 86 -14.32 -9.56 21.25
C ILE A 86 -15.31 -9.12 22.34
N SER A 87 -15.02 -9.49 23.57
CA SER A 87 -15.83 -9.09 24.72
C SER A 87 -14.96 -8.75 25.91
N ASN A 88 -15.48 -7.93 26.81
CA ASN A 88 -14.78 -7.65 28.04
C ASN A 88 -14.79 -8.91 28.92
N TYR A 89 -13.63 -9.17 29.52
CA TYR A 89 -13.42 -10.36 30.32
C TYR A 89 -13.34 -10.06 31.84
N GLY A 90 -12.86 -8.88 32.20
CA GLY A 90 -12.74 -8.49 33.60
C GLY A 90 -12.21 -7.08 33.73
N TYR A 91 -12.23 -6.63 34.96
CA TYR A 91 -11.64 -5.37 35.38
C TYR A 91 -10.24 -5.66 35.92
N ASP A 92 -9.25 -4.89 35.51
CA ASP A 92 -7.95 -4.91 36.15
C ASP A 92 -8.03 -4.09 37.45
N THR A 93 -7.96 -4.76 38.59
CA THR A 93 -8.09 -4.12 39.90
C THR A 93 -6.86 -3.30 40.30
N ASP A 94 -5.72 -3.50 39.67
CA ASP A 94 -4.47 -2.79 39.97
C ASP A 94 -4.37 -1.43 39.31
N SER A 95 -5.18 -1.19 38.29
CA SER A 95 -5.30 0.13 37.68
C SER A 95 -6.78 0.47 37.56
N ASP A 96 -7.25 1.42 38.29
CA ASP A 96 -8.67 1.80 38.50
C ASP A 96 -9.54 1.98 37.26
N TYR A 97 -9.02 1.72 36.04
CA TYR A 97 -9.73 2.04 34.79
C TYR A 97 -9.39 1.16 33.56
N TYR A 98 -8.79 -0.04 33.70
CA TYR A 98 -8.44 -0.83 32.52
C TYR A 98 -9.37 -2.01 32.29
N TRP A 99 -10.07 -1.98 31.15
CA TRP A 99 -10.86 -3.10 30.67
C TRP A 99 -9.96 -4.14 29.98
N ARG A 100 -10.14 -5.40 30.33
CA ARG A 100 -9.50 -6.55 29.67
C ARG A 100 -10.47 -7.17 28.68
N TYR A 101 -9.93 -7.62 27.55
CA TYR A 101 -10.69 -8.24 26.48
C TYR A 101 -10.22 -9.64 26.18
N VAL A 102 -11.15 -10.47 25.66
CA VAL A 102 -10.92 -11.81 25.15
C VAL A 102 -11.55 -11.89 23.76
N GLY A 103 -10.83 -12.48 22.81
CA GLY A 103 -11.35 -12.82 21.49
C GLY A 103 -12.20 -14.10 21.55
N ALA A 104 -13.15 -14.23 20.65
CA ALA A 104 -13.99 -15.43 20.57
C ALA A 104 -13.21 -16.74 20.29
N THR A 105 -11.94 -16.61 19.89
CA THR A 105 -10.99 -17.72 19.66
C THR A 105 -10.16 -18.06 20.90
N GLU A 106 -10.36 -17.36 22.00
CA GLU A 106 -9.54 -17.46 23.21
C GLU A 106 -10.34 -18.00 24.38
N ILE A 107 -9.65 -18.70 25.27
CA ILE A 107 -10.21 -19.28 26.49
C ILE A 107 -9.46 -18.73 27.69
N PRO A 108 -10.15 -18.12 28.68
CA PRO A 108 -9.55 -17.70 29.91
C PRO A 108 -9.39 -18.88 30.87
N PHE A 109 -8.20 -19.09 31.42
CA PHE A 109 -7.90 -20.10 32.44
C PHE A 109 -7.57 -19.46 33.78
N PRO A 110 -8.03 -20.02 34.90
CA PRO A 110 -7.62 -19.55 36.21
C PRO A 110 -6.10 -19.66 36.41
N ALA A 111 -5.43 -18.54 36.63
CA ALA A 111 -3.98 -18.45 36.86
C ALA A 111 -3.61 -18.29 38.34
N GLY A 112 -4.58 -18.23 39.24
CA GLY A 112 -4.39 -18.04 40.66
C GLY A 112 -5.28 -16.94 41.23
N VAL A 113 -4.83 -16.37 42.35
CA VAL A 113 -5.47 -15.21 42.99
C VAL A 113 -4.40 -14.17 43.29
N ASP A 114 -4.76 -12.91 43.21
CA ASP A 114 -3.91 -11.79 43.58
C ASP A 114 -3.82 -11.67 45.13
N ASP A 115 -3.00 -10.75 45.62
CA ASP A 115 -2.84 -10.46 47.06
C ASP A 115 -4.12 -9.92 47.73
N GLN A 116 -5.12 -9.53 46.92
CA GLN A 116 -6.42 -9.05 47.38
C GLN A 116 -7.52 -10.12 47.33
N GLY A 117 -7.18 -11.33 46.84
CA GLY A 117 -8.09 -12.45 46.70
C GLY A 117 -8.94 -12.47 45.42
N ASN A 118 -8.61 -11.65 44.41
CA ASN A 118 -9.25 -11.68 43.13
C ASN A 118 -8.67 -12.81 42.25
N ASN A 119 -9.51 -13.42 41.42
CA ASN A 119 -9.07 -14.44 40.48
C ASN A 119 -8.22 -13.81 39.35
N LEU A 120 -7.01 -14.33 39.18
CA LEU A 120 -6.18 -14.07 38.01
C LEU A 120 -6.48 -15.09 36.91
N TYR A 121 -6.33 -14.69 35.67
CA TYR A 121 -6.58 -15.55 34.53
C TYR A 121 -5.51 -15.35 33.48
N ASP A 122 -5.04 -16.44 32.91
CA ASP A 122 -4.28 -16.46 31.67
C ASP A 122 -5.24 -16.68 30.50
N ILE A 123 -4.93 -16.13 29.36
CA ILE A 123 -5.73 -16.25 28.13
C ILE A 123 -4.90 -17.03 27.12
N GLU A 124 -5.46 -18.13 26.62
CA GLU A 124 -4.84 -19.00 25.65
C GLU A 124 -5.74 -19.19 24.43
N LEU A 125 -5.16 -19.50 23.27
CA LEU A 125 -5.90 -19.92 22.10
C LEU A 125 -6.63 -21.24 22.37
N GLY A 126 -7.92 -21.33 22.01
CA GLY A 126 -8.72 -22.52 22.28
C GLY A 126 -8.24 -23.79 21.57
N GLY A 127 -7.83 -23.62 20.31
CA GLY A 127 -7.36 -24.72 19.47
C GLY A 127 -6.83 -24.23 18.11
N PRO A 128 -6.50 -25.16 17.19
CA PRO A 128 -5.99 -24.82 15.87
C PRO A 128 -7.02 -24.08 15.01
N LEU A 129 -6.56 -23.04 14.29
CA LEU A 129 -7.33 -22.23 13.36
C LEU A 129 -6.79 -22.37 11.95
N ASP A 130 -7.67 -22.58 10.97
CA ASP A 130 -7.36 -22.38 9.57
C ASP A 130 -7.45 -20.89 9.26
N GLN A 131 -6.29 -20.25 9.05
CA GLN A 131 -6.20 -18.83 8.76
C GLN A 131 -6.00 -18.58 7.27
N THR A 132 -6.67 -17.57 6.72
CA THR A 132 -6.50 -17.15 5.32
C THR A 132 -6.44 -15.63 5.25
N TYR A 133 -5.39 -15.12 4.61
CA TYR A 133 -5.19 -13.72 4.29
C TYR A 133 -5.31 -13.52 2.79
N GLY A 134 -6.00 -12.47 2.36
CA GLY A 134 -6.06 -12.06 0.97
C GLY A 134 -6.02 -10.55 0.81
N ARG A 135 -5.23 -10.10 -0.19
CA ARG A 135 -5.08 -8.71 -0.57
C ARG A 135 -5.24 -8.56 -2.07
N MET A 136 -6.02 -7.59 -2.48
CA MET A 136 -6.19 -7.21 -3.88
C MET A 136 -5.99 -5.71 -4.04
N ILE A 137 -4.97 -5.34 -4.79
CA ILE A 137 -4.72 -3.96 -5.19
C ILE A 137 -5.06 -3.84 -6.67
N THR A 138 -5.80 -2.80 -7.05
CA THR A 138 -6.11 -2.46 -8.43
C THR A 138 -5.99 -0.96 -8.64
N GLY A 139 -5.90 -0.56 -9.90
CA GLY A 139 -5.86 0.85 -10.27
C GLY A 139 -4.70 1.20 -11.15
N SER A 140 -4.58 2.48 -11.47
CA SER A 140 -3.61 2.96 -12.44
C SER A 140 -3.33 4.44 -12.26
N LYS A 141 -2.22 4.86 -12.84
CA LYS A 141 -1.84 6.27 -12.94
C LYS A 141 -1.61 6.61 -14.40
N TYR A 142 -2.20 7.70 -14.87
CA TYR A 142 -2.10 8.20 -16.23
C TYR A 142 -1.56 9.63 -16.23
N ASP A 143 -0.79 9.95 -17.27
CA ASP A 143 -0.32 11.29 -17.53
C ASP A 143 -0.78 11.73 -18.93
N ALA A 144 -1.42 12.91 -19.00
CA ALA A 144 -1.63 13.65 -20.21
C ALA A 144 -0.53 14.71 -20.33
N LEU A 145 0.29 14.62 -21.38
CA LEU A 145 1.49 15.43 -21.57
C LEU A 145 1.32 16.33 -22.77
N PHE A 146 1.46 17.64 -22.54
CA PHE A 146 1.63 18.64 -23.58
C PHE A 146 3.10 19.01 -23.65
N ASN A 147 3.72 18.84 -24.81
CA ASN A 147 5.14 19.09 -24.97
C ASN A 147 5.45 20.10 -26.07
N VAL A 148 6.52 20.85 -25.85
CA VAL A 148 7.13 21.70 -26.86
C VAL A 148 8.64 21.44 -26.91
N GLY A 149 9.18 21.31 -28.10
CA GLY A 149 10.60 21.06 -28.33
C GLY A 149 11.20 22.04 -29.30
N PHE A 150 12.43 22.45 -29.07
CA PHE A 150 13.20 23.39 -29.87
C PHE A 150 14.49 22.71 -30.32
N ASN A 151 14.79 22.80 -31.59
CA ASN A 151 16.02 22.28 -32.20
C ASN A 151 16.90 23.45 -32.67
N PHE A 152 18.12 23.52 -32.13
CA PHE A 152 19.13 24.51 -32.51
C PHE A 152 20.28 23.81 -33.23
N ASN A 153 20.48 24.15 -34.51
CA ASN A 153 21.55 23.66 -35.36
C ASN A 153 21.71 22.12 -35.43
N ASN A 154 20.66 21.37 -35.12
CA ASN A 154 20.73 19.91 -34.98
C ASN A 154 21.78 19.41 -33.97
N ARG A 155 22.26 20.27 -33.07
CA ARG A 155 23.25 19.98 -32.04
C ARG A 155 22.73 20.15 -30.64
N PHE A 156 21.79 21.09 -30.42
CA PHE A 156 21.24 21.36 -29.11
C PHE A 156 19.71 21.38 -29.18
N TYR A 157 19.08 20.67 -28.27
CA TYR A 157 17.63 20.54 -28.20
C TYR A 157 17.18 20.90 -26.78
N LEU A 158 16.14 21.73 -26.72
CA LEU A 158 15.45 22.05 -25.46
C LEU A 158 14.04 21.47 -25.52
N GLY A 159 13.53 21.02 -24.40
CA GLY A 159 12.16 20.54 -24.28
C GLY A 159 11.51 20.99 -22.97
N ALA A 160 10.22 21.30 -23.06
CA ALA A 160 9.37 21.53 -21.91
C ALA A 160 8.08 20.71 -22.03
N ASN A 161 7.61 20.17 -20.90
CA ASN A 161 6.35 19.46 -20.84
C ASN A 161 5.51 20.01 -19.68
N LEU A 162 4.21 20.13 -19.92
CA LEU A 162 3.19 20.28 -18.92
C LEU A 162 2.48 18.92 -18.77
N GLY A 163 2.51 18.33 -17.59
CA GLY A 163 1.88 17.05 -17.28
C GLY A 163 0.66 17.24 -16.39
N ILE A 164 -0.44 16.63 -16.79
CA ILE A 164 -1.63 16.45 -15.94
C ILE A 164 -1.72 14.97 -15.64
N THR A 165 -1.72 14.61 -14.35
CA THR A 165 -1.78 13.22 -13.89
C THR A 165 -3.13 12.91 -13.29
N GLY A 166 -3.62 11.70 -13.56
CA GLY A 166 -4.78 11.10 -12.89
C GLY A 166 -4.35 9.82 -12.15
N LEU A 167 -4.86 9.63 -10.97
CA LEU A 167 -4.62 8.48 -10.09
C LEU A 167 -5.96 7.85 -9.74
N ASN A 168 -6.03 6.53 -9.87
CA ASN A 168 -7.05 5.70 -9.25
C ASN A 168 -6.34 4.53 -8.56
N TYR A 169 -6.66 4.29 -7.30
CA TYR A 169 -6.08 3.23 -6.48
C TYR A 169 -7.16 2.61 -5.62
N ASN A 170 -7.29 1.29 -5.64
CA ASN A 170 -8.20 0.54 -4.79
C ASN A 170 -7.41 -0.56 -4.09
N PHE A 171 -7.68 -0.74 -2.82
CA PHE A 171 -7.08 -1.74 -1.95
C PHE A 171 -8.19 -2.46 -1.20
N ASP A 172 -8.29 -3.76 -1.39
CA ASP A 172 -9.20 -4.64 -0.68
C ASP A 172 -8.39 -5.70 0.06
N GLU A 173 -8.66 -5.85 1.34
CA GLU A 173 -8.02 -6.83 2.21
C GLU A 173 -9.07 -7.60 2.99
N TYR A 174 -8.81 -8.87 3.21
CA TYR A 174 -9.60 -9.70 4.13
C TYR A 174 -8.70 -10.65 4.91
N PHE A 175 -9.12 -10.95 6.12
CA PHE A 175 -8.57 -12.02 6.93
C PHE A 175 -9.70 -12.92 7.45
N LYS A 176 -9.47 -14.24 7.45
CA LYS A 176 -10.44 -15.24 7.89
C LYS A 176 -9.80 -16.19 8.87
N GLU A 177 -10.58 -16.61 9.85
CA GLU A 177 -10.25 -17.68 10.79
C GLU A 177 -11.40 -18.68 10.84
N TYR A 178 -11.08 -19.95 10.73
CA TYR A 178 -12.01 -21.06 10.88
C TYR A 178 -11.51 -22.00 11.98
N ALA A 179 -12.33 -22.31 12.95
CA ALA A 179 -12.04 -23.35 13.93
C ALA A 179 -11.89 -24.72 13.22
N GLN A 180 -10.79 -25.43 13.44
CA GLN A 180 -10.69 -26.82 12.93
C GLN A 180 -11.70 -27.71 13.62
N ASP A 181 -11.85 -27.58 14.94
CA ASP A 181 -12.96 -28.13 15.70
C ASP A 181 -13.61 -27.02 16.55
N PRO A 182 -14.87 -26.63 16.28
CA PRO A 182 -15.55 -25.64 17.10
C PRO A 182 -15.67 -26.02 18.58
N ALA A 183 -15.58 -27.30 18.92
CA ALA A 183 -15.66 -27.73 20.30
C ALA A 183 -14.45 -27.26 21.16
N ASP A 184 -13.33 -26.95 20.51
CA ASP A 184 -12.12 -26.42 21.15
C ASP A 184 -12.27 -24.96 21.59
N PHE A 185 -13.33 -24.27 21.13
CA PHE A 185 -13.56 -22.85 21.36
C PHE A 185 -14.88 -22.55 22.11
N PRO A 186 -15.08 -23.10 23.34
CA PRO A 186 -16.31 -22.90 24.08
C PRO A 186 -16.39 -21.50 24.68
N ILE A 187 -17.54 -20.85 24.52
CA ILE A 187 -17.86 -19.57 25.14
C ILE A 187 -19.05 -19.76 26.08
N ASN A 188 -18.80 -19.58 27.35
CA ASN A 188 -19.82 -19.72 28.41
C ASN A 188 -20.54 -18.38 28.59
N LEU A 189 -21.85 -18.38 28.46
CA LEU A 189 -22.71 -17.22 28.53
C LEU A 189 -23.84 -17.47 29.54
N THR A 190 -24.51 -16.38 29.91
CA THR A 190 -25.69 -16.45 30.78
C THR A 190 -26.86 -15.71 30.08
N ASP A 191 -28.02 -16.35 30.02
CA ASP A 191 -29.19 -15.72 29.43
C ASP A 191 -29.77 -14.63 30.37
N LYS A 192 -30.74 -13.86 29.88
CA LYS A 192 -31.43 -12.81 30.67
C LYS A 192 -32.14 -13.28 31.90
N ASN A 193 -32.36 -14.59 32.04
CA ASN A 193 -32.99 -15.23 33.22
C ASN A 193 -31.97 -15.80 34.20
N GLY A 194 -30.68 -15.64 33.94
CA GLY A 194 -29.59 -16.18 34.76
C GLY A 194 -29.25 -17.63 34.44
N ASN A 195 -29.80 -18.25 33.38
CA ASN A 195 -29.47 -19.63 33.04
C ASN A 195 -28.19 -19.68 32.21
N PRO A 196 -27.21 -20.51 32.58
CA PRO A 196 -25.99 -20.70 31.81
C PRO A 196 -26.28 -21.43 30.49
N TYR A 197 -25.61 -21.03 29.43
CA TYR A 197 -25.57 -21.73 28.15
C TYR A 197 -24.20 -21.58 27.50
N MET A 198 -23.89 -22.44 26.55
CA MET A 198 -22.62 -22.45 25.86
C MET A 198 -22.83 -22.36 24.36
N ILE A 199 -22.02 -21.54 23.71
CA ILE A 199 -21.84 -21.49 22.27
C ILE A 199 -20.38 -21.77 21.92
N ASN A 200 -20.09 -22.03 20.67
CA ASN A 200 -18.73 -22.29 20.22
C ASN A 200 -18.40 -21.36 19.07
N PHE A 201 -17.21 -20.78 19.05
CA PHE A 201 -16.72 -20.08 17.88
C PHE A 201 -16.63 -21.04 16.69
N ASN A 202 -17.05 -20.59 15.52
CA ASN A 202 -16.98 -21.35 14.28
C ASN A 202 -16.06 -20.70 13.26
N ASN A 203 -16.37 -19.48 12.84
CA ASN A 203 -15.52 -18.75 11.91
C ASN A 203 -15.70 -17.23 12.04
N TYR A 204 -14.70 -16.53 11.55
CA TYR A 204 -14.62 -15.07 11.54
C TYR A 204 -14.06 -14.58 10.23
N ARG A 205 -14.52 -13.42 9.78
CA ARG A 205 -13.95 -12.70 8.65
C ARG A 205 -13.94 -11.20 8.92
N THR A 206 -12.78 -10.58 8.72
CA THR A 206 -12.67 -9.12 8.61
C THR A 206 -12.36 -8.71 7.18
N ARG A 207 -12.83 -7.53 6.80
CA ARG A 207 -12.58 -6.91 5.50
C ARG A 207 -12.26 -5.44 5.69
N TYR A 208 -11.26 -4.99 4.98
CA TYR A 208 -10.92 -3.58 4.84
C TYR A 208 -10.91 -3.20 3.37
N SER A 209 -11.62 -2.15 3.02
CA SER A 209 -11.63 -1.57 1.68
C SER A 209 -11.16 -0.13 1.74
N TYR A 210 -10.32 0.25 0.79
CA TYR A 210 -9.80 1.60 0.65
C TYR A 210 -9.75 1.96 -0.84
N ALA A 211 -10.16 3.18 -1.17
CA ALA A 211 -10.03 3.72 -2.52
C ALA A 211 -9.52 5.15 -2.47
N ALA A 212 -8.59 5.48 -3.35
CA ALA A 212 -8.07 6.83 -3.50
C ALA A 212 -8.13 7.27 -4.97
N ASN A 213 -8.69 8.44 -5.20
CA ASN A 213 -8.71 9.09 -6.51
C ASN A 213 -7.97 10.42 -6.42
N GLY A 214 -7.16 10.72 -7.43
CA GLY A 214 -6.37 11.92 -7.40
C GLY A 214 -6.12 12.52 -8.77
N THR A 215 -5.96 13.84 -8.80
CA THR A 215 -5.49 14.57 -9.97
C THR A 215 -4.35 15.50 -9.58
N GLY A 216 -3.43 15.73 -10.51
CA GLY A 216 -2.28 16.57 -10.22
C GLY A 216 -1.67 17.18 -11.47
N ILE A 217 -0.77 18.14 -11.24
CA ILE A 217 -0.08 18.88 -12.31
C ILE A 217 1.40 19.00 -12.00
N TYR A 218 2.25 18.91 -13.03
CA TYR A 218 3.69 19.10 -12.92
C TYR A 218 4.29 19.65 -14.22
N GLY A 219 5.50 20.23 -14.11
CA GLY A 219 6.33 20.65 -15.23
C GLY A 219 7.55 19.74 -15.39
N LYS A 220 8.00 19.55 -16.62
CA LYS A 220 9.25 18.87 -16.92
C LYS A 220 10.06 19.65 -17.94
N PHE A 221 11.35 19.85 -17.69
CA PHE A 221 12.27 20.59 -18.55
C PHE A 221 13.50 19.73 -18.82
N GLY A 222 13.99 19.78 -20.04
CA GLY A 222 15.17 19.00 -20.37
C GLY A 222 15.90 19.55 -21.59
N PHE A 223 17.14 19.11 -21.73
CA PHE A 223 17.95 19.38 -22.91
C PHE A 223 18.67 18.13 -23.41
N ILE A 224 19.01 18.15 -24.68
CA ILE A 224 19.93 17.15 -25.29
C ILE A 224 20.98 17.94 -26.08
N ALA A 225 22.25 17.60 -25.87
CA ALA A 225 23.38 18.11 -26.63
C ALA A 225 24.03 16.99 -27.46
N LYS A 226 24.44 17.31 -28.67
CA LYS A 226 25.23 16.43 -29.55
C LYS A 226 26.60 17.08 -29.80
N PRO A 227 27.56 16.93 -28.87
CA PRO A 227 28.86 17.60 -28.99
C PRO A 227 29.69 17.09 -30.16
N ILE A 228 29.61 15.80 -30.44
CA ILE A 228 30.27 15.14 -31.58
C ILE A 228 29.28 14.19 -32.27
N GLU A 229 29.64 13.74 -33.48
CA GLU A 229 28.83 12.74 -34.19
C GLU A 229 28.70 11.45 -33.38
N GLY A 230 27.48 10.93 -33.31
CA GLY A 230 27.15 9.72 -32.53
C GLY A 230 26.89 9.94 -31.05
N LEU A 231 27.48 10.94 -30.39
CA LEU A 231 27.32 11.17 -28.95
C LEU A 231 26.14 12.10 -28.65
N ARG A 232 25.30 11.68 -27.70
CA ARG A 232 24.20 12.47 -27.16
C ARG A 232 24.32 12.51 -25.65
N LEU A 233 24.26 13.70 -25.08
CA LEU A 233 24.20 13.94 -23.64
C LEU A 233 22.84 14.59 -23.34
N GLY A 234 22.14 14.13 -22.33
CA GLY A 234 20.85 14.70 -21.94
C GLY A 234 20.73 14.86 -20.44
N ALA A 235 19.97 15.88 -20.05
CA ALA A 235 19.50 15.99 -18.67
C ALA A 235 18.08 16.56 -18.64
N ALA A 236 17.33 16.20 -17.62
CA ALA A 236 15.98 16.71 -17.40
C ALA A 236 15.68 16.81 -15.90
N ILE A 237 14.83 17.76 -15.57
CA ILE A 237 14.25 17.93 -14.24
C ILE A 237 12.73 17.92 -14.34
N GLN A 238 12.08 17.21 -13.42
CA GLN A 238 10.64 17.24 -13.21
C GLN A 238 10.36 17.92 -11.90
N THR A 239 9.46 18.91 -11.92
CA THR A 239 8.97 19.54 -10.67
C THR A 239 8.19 18.54 -9.84
N PRO A 240 8.04 18.77 -8.53
CA PRO A 240 7.02 18.09 -7.76
C PRO A 240 5.66 18.15 -8.43
N THR A 241 4.91 17.04 -8.36
CA THR A 241 3.50 17.02 -8.77
C THR A 241 2.66 17.53 -7.62
N ALA A 242 1.89 18.59 -7.86
CA ALA A 242 0.87 19.04 -6.92
C ALA A 242 -0.41 18.25 -7.18
N MET A 243 -0.77 17.36 -6.26
CA MET A 243 -1.93 16.47 -6.36
C MET A 243 -3.01 16.87 -5.36
N GLN A 244 -4.27 16.70 -5.76
CA GLN A 244 -5.42 16.65 -4.86
C GLN A 244 -5.90 15.21 -4.86
N ILE A 245 -6.09 14.64 -3.67
CA ILE A 245 -6.49 13.25 -3.47
C ILE A 245 -7.72 13.24 -2.57
N SER A 246 -8.70 12.43 -2.96
CA SER A 246 -9.87 12.07 -2.18
C SER A 246 -9.81 10.58 -1.92
N GLU A 247 -9.98 10.17 -0.67
CA GLU A 247 -9.97 8.78 -0.27
C GLU A 247 -11.23 8.42 0.50
N ILE A 248 -11.60 7.16 0.40
CA ILE A 248 -12.68 6.55 1.16
C ILE A 248 -12.21 5.20 1.72
N TRP A 249 -12.68 4.84 2.91
CA TRP A 249 -12.36 3.55 3.51
C TRP A 249 -13.51 3.02 4.37
N LYS A 250 -13.52 1.69 4.56
CA LYS A 250 -14.49 1.00 5.38
C LYS A 250 -13.93 -0.29 5.97
N HIS A 251 -14.24 -0.55 7.23
CA HIS A 251 -14.03 -1.82 7.89
C HIS A 251 -15.35 -2.57 8.02
N ALA A 252 -15.32 -3.90 7.89
CA ALA A 252 -16.48 -4.75 8.14
C ALA A 252 -16.01 -6.10 8.70
N VAL A 253 -16.79 -6.66 9.61
CA VAL A 253 -16.55 -7.98 10.21
C VAL A 253 -17.82 -8.80 10.22
N ASP A 254 -17.68 -10.10 10.10
CA ASP A 254 -18.72 -11.09 10.32
C ASP A 254 -18.15 -12.27 11.12
N ILE A 255 -18.91 -12.75 12.10
CA ILE A 255 -18.55 -13.85 12.97
C ILE A 255 -19.71 -14.82 13.12
N HIS A 256 -19.42 -16.11 13.10
CA HIS A 256 -20.38 -17.18 13.21
C HIS A 256 -20.08 -18.07 14.40
N TYR A 257 -21.14 -18.48 15.10
CA TYR A 257 -21.08 -19.33 16.27
C TYR A 257 -21.95 -20.58 16.08
N ASN A 258 -21.52 -21.69 16.70
CA ASN A 258 -22.31 -22.92 16.80
C ASN A 258 -22.95 -23.02 18.19
N GLY A 259 -24.16 -23.59 18.25
CA GLY A 259 -24.92 -23.81 19.50
C GLY A 259 -26.39 -23.50 19.37
N ALA A 260 -27.21 -24.07 20.23
CA ALA A 260 -28.67 -23.92 20.15
C ALA A 260 -29.17 -22.47 20.36
N GLN A 261 -28.39 -21.65 21.05
CA GLN A 261 -28.67 -20.25 21.33
C GLN A 261 -27.65 -19.30 20.65
N ALA A 262 -26.82 -19.86 19.77
CA ALA A 262 -25.84 -19.07 19.02
C ALA A 262 -26.54 -18.03 18.14
N ARG A 263 -25.94 -16.84 18.07
CA ARG A 263 -26.33 -15.77 17.13
C ARG A 263 -25.07 -15.26 16.47
N ASP A 264 -25.11 -15.26 15.17
CA ASP A 264 -24.06 -14.67 14.38
C ASP A 264 -24.01 -13.15 14.57
N GLY A 265 -22.83 -12.58 14.48
CA GLY A 265 -22.59 -11.16 14.58
C GLY A 265 -22.05 -10.56 13.29
N GLU A 266 -22.46 -9.37 12.99
CA GLU A 266 -21.87 -8.55 11.94
C GLU A 266 -21.80 -7.09 12.37
N ALA A 267 -20.76 -6.40 11.97
CA ALA A 267 -20.62 -4.96 12.17
C ALA A 267 -19.80 -4.34 11.05
N ALA A 268 -20.05 -3.07 10.81
CA ALA A 268 -19.24 -2.32 9.85
C ALA A 268 -19.08 -0.87 10.33
N SER A 269 -17.91 -0.28 10.07
CA SER A 269 -17.71 1.14 10.29
C SER A 269 -18.60 1.95 9.33
N PRO A 270 -18.92 3.20 9.65
CA PRO A 270 -19.29 4.18 8.64
C PRO A 270 -18.23 4.25 7.53
N GLU A 271 -18.60 4.75 6.37
CA GLU A 271 -17.63 5.07 5.32
C GLU A 271 -16.86 6.32 5.75
N GLY A 272 -15.56 6.14 6.01
CA GLY A 272 -14.67 7.26 6.22
C GLY A 272 -14.30 7.88 4.90
N ASN A 273 -14.17 9.21 4.86
CA ASN A 273 -13.69 9.92 3.69
C ASN A 273 -12.75 11.05 4.11
N TYR A 274 -11.75 11.33 3.27
CA TYR A 274 -10.82 12.41 3.52
C TYR A 274 -10.26 13.00 2.23
N ASP A 275 -10.16 14.34 2.19
CA ASP A 275 -9.60 15.08 1.07
C ASP A 275 -8.29 15.77 1.51
N TYR A 276 -7.22 15.57 0.77
CA TYR A 276 -5.93 16.19 1.07
C TYR A 276 -5.14 16.55 -0.19
N ARG A 277 -4.05 17.27 0.02
CA ARG A 277 -3.08 17.62 -1.02
C ARG A 277 -1.79 16.88 -0.77
N LEU A 278 -1.27 16.28 -1.84
CA LEU A 278 0.04 15.64 -1.85
C LEU A 278 0.96 16.37 -2.81
N ARG A 279 2.11 16.78 -2.32
CA ARG A 279 3.23 17.23 -3.14
C ARG A 279 4.21 16.07 -3.29
N SER A 280 4.30 15.50 -4.52
CA SER A 280 5.25 14.42 -4.81
C SER A 280 6.70 14.93 -4.82
N PRO A 281 7.71 14.04 -4.76
CA PRO A 281 9.10 14.43 -4.95
C PRO A 281 9.38 15.04 -6.33
N TYR A 282 10.46 15.80 -6.40
CA TYR A 282 11.06 16.17 -7.69
C TYR A 282 11.93 15.03 -8.24
N ARG A 283 12.19 15.04 -9.55
CA ARG A 283 13.05 14.05 -10.22
C ARG A 283 14.09 14.74 -11.07
N ILE A 284 15.30 14.18 -11.05
CA ILE A 284 16.40 14.62 -11.92
C ILE A 284 16.85 13.41 -12.72
N ASN A 285 16.99 13.59 -14.03
CA ASN A 285 17.48 12.58 -14.96
C ASN A 285 18.71 13.08 -15.70
N ALA A 286 19.70 12.21 -15.89
CA ALA A 286 20.84 12.45 -16.77
C ALA A 286 21.12 11.20 -17.59
N GLY A 287 21.51 11.38 -18.86
CA GLY A 287 21.75 10.24 -19.72
C GLY A 287 22.80 10.51 -20.78
N VAL A 288 23.43 9.45 -21.23
CA VAL A 288 24.37 9.43 -22.35
C VAL A 288 23.98 8.33 -23.34
N ALA A 289 24.05 8.62 -24.63
CA ALA A 289 23.86 7.62 -25.66
C ALA A 289 24.92 7.82 -26.77
N TYR A 290 25.43 6.70 -27.26
CA TYR A 290 26.40 6.68 -28.34
C TYR A 290 25.95 5.77 -29.47
N THR A 291 25.92 6.33 -30.69
CA THR A 291 25.59 5.58 -31.91
C THR A 291 26.86 5.14 -32.60
N ILE A 292 27.02 3.84 -32.83
CA ILE A 292 28.19 3.22 -33.43
C ILE A 292 27.84 2.90 -34.89
N MET A 293 28.60 3.48 -35.84
CA MET A 293 28.50 3.21 -37.30
C MET A 293 27.06 3.24 -37.86
N ARG A 294 26.14 3.96 -37.23
CA ARG A 294 24.69 3.98 -37.53
C ARG A 294 23.98 2.62 -37.43
N MET A 295 24.64 1.57 -36.96
CA MET A 295 24.13 0.22 -36.87
C MET A 295 23.79 -0.18 -35.42
N ALA A 296 24.47 0.40 -34.44
CA ALA A 296 24.24 0.11 -33.04
C ALA A 296 24.15 1.37 -32.20
N LEU A 297 23.44 1.29 -31.09
CA LEU A 297 23.30 2.35 -30.09
C LEU A 297 23.43 1.73 -28.71
N ILE A 298 24.19 2.38 -27.83
CA ILE A 298 24.28 2.06 -26.41
C ILE A 298 23.84 3.30 -25.64
N SER A 299 23.05 3.11 -24.58
CA SER A 299 22.62 4.18 -23.69
C SER A 299 22.79 3.82 -22.23
N LEU A 300 23.06 4.84 -21.44
CA LEU A 300 23.06 4.80 -19.97
C LEU A 300 22.26 6.00 -19.47
N ASP A 301 21.27 5.73 -18.62
CA ASP A 301 20.43 6.75 -17.98
C ASP A 301 20.49 6.57 -16.47
N TYR A 302 20.55 7.67 -15.76
CA TYR A 302 20.45 7.76 -14.31
C TYR A 302 19.28 8.68 -13.92
N GLU A 303 18.49 8.24 -12.96
CA GLU A 303 17.40 9.00 -12.38
C GLU A 303 17.53 9.04 -10.86
N MET A 304 17.34 10.20 -10.27
CA MET A 304 17.30 10.44 -8.85
C MET A 304 15.95 11.06 -8.48
N THR A 305 15.35 10.52 -7.43
CA THR A 305 14.09 11.03 -6.84
C THR A 305 14.28 11.16 -5.33
N ASP A 306 14.09 12.35 -4.79
CA ASP A 306 14.21 12.61 -3.35
C ASP A 306 12.83 12.51 -2.67
N TYR A 307 12.53 11.32 -2.12
CA TYR A 307 11.26 11.06 -1.46
C TYR A 307 11.14 11.74 -0.09
N SER A 308 12.23 12.13 0.56
CA SER A 308 12.18 12.91 1.80
C SER A 308 11.58 14.31 1.61
N SER A 309 11.51 14.76 0.34
CA SER A 309 10.87 16.04 -0.04
C SER A 309 9.35 15.98 -0.22
N MET A 310 8.76 14.79 -0.14
CA MET A 310 7.31 14.61 -0.24
C MET A 310 6.60 15.27 0.94
N ARG A 311 5.42 15.87 0.71
CA ARG A 311 4.65 16.54 1.78
C ARG A 311 3.16 16.38 1.58
N PHE A 312 2.50 16.03 2.68
CA PHE A 312 1.03 16.05 2.81
C PHE A 312 0.56 17.39 3.38
N ARG A 313 -0.61 17.83 2.97
CA ARG A 313 -1.26 19.03 3.49
C ARG A 313 -2.77 18.85 3.52
N SER A 314 -3.43 19.36 4.54
CA SER A 314 -4.88 19.47 4.59
C SER A 314 -5.41 20.29 3.40
N ARG A 315 -6.56 19.90 2.86
CA ARG A 315 -7.24 20.64 1.80
C ARG A 315 -7.63 22.06 2.26
N ASP A 316 -8.09 22.19 3.48
CA ASP A 316 -8.65 23.43 4.05
C ASP A 316 -7.59 24.32 4.69
N GLY A 317 -6.31 23.96 4.60
CA GLY A 317 -5.19 24.74 5.11
C GLY A 317 -5.03 24.67 6.64
N GLY A 318 -5.64 23.68 7.30
CA GLY A 318 -5.45 23.41 8.73
C GLY A 318 -3.97 23.12 9.04
N TYR A 319 -3.43 23.78 10.06
CA TYR A 319 -2.08 23.52 10.54
C TYR A 319 -2.08 22.29 11.45
N GLY A 320 -1.00 21.48 11.36
CA GLY A 320 -0.74 20.40 12.32
C GLY A 320 -1.29 19.02 11.94
N THR A 321 -2.29 18.92 11.06
CA THR A 321 -2.96 17.64 10.74
C THR A 321 -1.99 16.58 10.14
N PHE A 322 -0.94 16.99 9.43
CA PHE A 322 0.03 16.11 8.77
C PHE A 322 1.46 16.28 9.25
N ASP A 323 1.68 16.99 10.35
CA ASP A 323 3.05 17.27 10.82
C ASP A 323 3.77 15.98 11.17
N GLY A 324 3.15 15.06 11.92
CA GLY A 324 3.71 13.74 12.23
C GLY A 324 4.03 12.91 10.98
N VAL A 325 3.08 12.80 10.04
CA VAL A 325 3.30 12.09 8.77
C VAL A 325 4.44 12.71 7.95
N ASN A 326 4.55 14.04 7.94
CA ASN A 326 5.63 14.72 7.22
C ASN A 326 6.99 14.58 7.92
N ASP A 327 7.01 14.47 9.25
CA ASP A 327 8.22 14.18 10.03
C ASP A 327 8.67 12.74 9.83
N ASP A 328 7.75 11.78 9.76
CA ASP A 328 8.03 10.38 9.42
C ASP A 328 8.60 10.27 8.01
N ILE A 329 8.00 10.94 7.02
CA ILE A 329 8.53 10.99 5.65
C ILE A 329 9.96 11.54 5.64
N ALA A 330 10.23 12.61 6.38
CA ALA A 330 11.56 13.19 6.42
C ALA A 330 12.60 12.31 7.12
N SER A 331 12.14 11.44 8.04
CA SER A 331 12.99 10.57 8.86
C SER A 331 13.24 9.20 8.23
N TYR A 332 12.23 8.64 7.54
CA TYR A 332 12.27 7.27 7.02
C TYR A 332 12.34 7.16 5.50
N MET A 333 12.16 8.26 4.77
CA MET A 333 12.27 8.28 3.32
C MET A 333 13.55 8.99 2.89
N GLY A 334 14.24 8.41 1.91
CA GLY A 334 15.48 8.92 1.36
C GLY A 334 15.44 9.14 -0.14
N MET A 335 16.62 9.09 -0.74
CA MET A 335 16.80 9.19 -2.19
C MET A 335 16.65 7.83 -2.85
N SER A 336 15.80 7.74 -3.86
CA SER A 336 15.73 6.59 -4.77
C SER A 336 16.60 6.84 -5.99
N HIS A 337 17.38 5.84 -6.35
CA HIS A 337 18.29 5.85 -7.49
C HIS A 337 17.84 4.80 -8.50
N MET A 338 17.78 5.19 -9.77
CA MET A 338 17.47 4.29 -10.87
C MET A 338 18.53 4.39 -11.95
N ILE A 339 19.06 3.23 -12.38
CA ILE A 339 20.04 3.13 -13.46
C ILE A 339 19.43 2.29 -14.57
N ARG A 340 19.50 2.78 -15.81
CA ARG A 340 19.02 2.08 -16.99
C ARG A 340 20.17 1.95 -18.00
N VAL A 341 20.38 0.75 -18.50
CA VAL A 341 21.31 0.48 -19.59
C VAL A 341 20.52 -0.09 -20.75
N GLY A 342 20.75 0.44 -21.96
CA GLY A 342 20.08 -0.03 -23.16
C GLY A 342 21.04 -0.22 -24.33
N ALA A 343 20.76 -1.20 -25.16
CA ALA A 343 21.45 -1.44 -26.41
C ALA A 343 20.46 -1.74 -27.53
N GLU A 344 20.72 -1.19 -28.70
CA GLU A 344 20.00 -1.48 -29.97
C GLU A 344 21.03 -1.86 -31.03
N CYS A 345 20.73 -2.89 -31.81
CA CYS A 345 21.47 -3.26 -33.00
C CYS A 345 20.51 -3.38 -34.19
N LYS A 346 20.89 -2.77 -35.31
CA LYS A 346 20.18 -2.87 -36.61
C LYS A 346 21.03 -3.65 -37.59
N PRO A 347 20.92 -4.99 -37.63
CA PRO A 347 21.67 -5.80 -38.60
C PRO A 347 21.38 -5.39 -40.06
N ILE A 348 20.15 -4.99 -40.30
CA ILE A 348 19.70 -4.34 -41.54
C ILE A 348 18.79 -3.15 -41.17
N PRO A 349 18.63 -2.15 -42.07
CA PRO A 349 17.87 -0.94 -41.76
C PRO A 349 16.46 -1.15 -41.28
N GLU A 350 15.81 -2.23 -41.70
CA GLU A 350 14.41 -2.57 -41.42
C GLU A 350 14.23 -3.27 -40.06
N PHE A 351 15.26 -3.96 -39.55
CA PHE A 351 15.16 -4.74 -38.34
C PHE A 351 16.02 -4.19 -37.22
N ALA A 352 15.45 -4.11 -36.01
CA ALA A 352 16.14 -3.73 -34.79
C ALA A 352 15.99 -4.85 -33.74
N ILE A 353 17.08 -5.16 -33.05
CA ILE A 353 17.13 -6.00 -31.86
C ILE A 353 17.52 -5.11 -30.70
N ARG A 354 16.80 -5.21 -29.59
CA ARG A 354 17.00 -4.37 -28.41
C ARG A 354 17.16 -5.22 -27.15
N ALA A 355 18.01 -4.79 -26.27
CA ALA A 355 18.14 -5.35 -24.92
C ALA A 355 18.28 -4.18 -23.92
N GLY A 356 17.80 -4.39 -22.72
CA GLY A 356 17.91 -3.37 -21.68
C GLY A 356 17.88 -3.98 -20.29
N TYR A 357 18.46 -3.25 -19.36
CA TYR A 357 18.46 -3.55 -17.95
C TYR A 357 18.13 -2.28 -17.16
N ASN A 358 17.24 -2.40 -16.19
CA ASN A 358 16.92 -1.34 -15.25
C ASN A 358 17.11 -1.88 -13.83
N PHE A 359 17.83 -1.13 -13.04
CA PHE A 359 17.99 -1.33 -11.60
C PHE A 359 17.42 -0.11 -10.88
N SER A 360 16.59 -0.33 -9.87
CA SER A 360 16.13 0.73 -8.96
C SER A 360 16.04 0.23 -7.53
N MET A 361 16.19 1.17 -6.59
CA MET A 361 16.05 0.95 -5.15
C MET A 361 14.86 1.76 -4.65
N THR A 362 14.11 1.20 -3.70
CA THR A 362 13.05 1.95 -3.01
C THR A 362 13.67 3.01 -2.09
N PRO A 363 12.94 4.06 -1.78
CA PRO A 363 13.46 5.18 -0.99
C PRO A 363 13.45 4.95 0.52
N GLU A 364 12.99 3.81 1.00
CA GLU A 364 12.87 3.54 2.44
C GLU A 364 14.27 3.42 3.07
N ASP A 365 14.50 4.22 4.09
CA ASP A 365 15.71 4.22 4.92
C ASP A 365 15.30 3.99 6.37
N ILE A 366 15.25 2.72 6.78
CA ILE A 366 14.88 2.33 8.13
C ILE A 366 16.16 2.13 8.95
N GLY A 367 16.71 3.25 9.44
CA GLY A 367 17.87 3.24 10.30
C GLY A 367 19.14 2.69 9.64
N ASN A 368 19.98 1.97 10.42
CA ASN A 368 21.26 1.40 9.93
C ASN A 368 21.09 0.11 9.10
N GLU A 369 19.89 -0.44 9.00
CA GLU A 369 19.58 -1.58 8.16
C GLU A 369 18.82 -1.09 6.93
N THR A 370 19.55 -0.89 5.84
CA THR A 370 18.94 -0.60 4.53
C THR A 370 18.13 -1.81 4.06
N LEU A 371 16.89 -1.93 4.52
CA LEU A 371 15.89 -2.83 3.94
C LEU A 371 15.34 -2.24 2.63
N GLN A 372 16.25 -1.74 1.79
CA GLN A 372 15.87 -1.18 0.49
C GLN A 372 15.46 -2.31 -0.44
N ASP A 373 14.21 -2.31 -0.81
CA ASP A 373 13.71 -3.18 -1.86
C ASP A 373 14.43 -2.89 -3.18
N LYS A 374 14.86 -3.94 -3.85
CA LYS A 374 15.55 -3.86 -5.14
C LYS A 374 14.62 -4.33 -6.24
N LEU A 375 14.50 -3.52 -7.26
CA LEU A 375 13.76 -3.84 -8.47
C LEU A 375 14.74 -3.98 -9.63
N ASN A 376 14.76 -5.16 -10.25
CA ASN A 376 15.51 -5.42 -11.47
C ASN A 376 14.54 -5.70 -12.61
N ILE A 377 14.74 -5.07 -13.76
CA ILE A 377 13.94 -5.29 -14.95
C ILE A 377 14.87 -5.62 -16.11
N PHE A 378 14.75 -6.83 -16.64
CA PHE A 378 15.39 -7.23 -17.87
C PHE A 378 14.42 -7.07 -19.02
N SER A 379 14.87 -6.48 -20.12
CA SER A 379 14.03 -6.27 -21.29
C SER A 379 14.72 -6.75 -22.57
N ALA A 380 13.92 -7.31 -23.46
CA ALA A 380 14.33 -7.66 -24.82
C ALA A 380 13.26 -7.28 -25.82
N GLY A 381 13.63 -6.92 -27.02
CA GLY A 381 12.66 -6.52 -28.04
C GLY A 381 13.19 -6.67 -29.45
N ILE A 382 12.26 -6.81 -30.38
CA ILE A 382 12.51 -6.79 -31.79
C ILE A 382 11.61 -5.72 -32.44
N GLY A 383 12.13 -5.06 -33.46
CA GLY A 383 11.39 -4.03 -34.21
C GLY A 383 11.55 -4.24 -35.71
N TYR A 384 10.48 -3.94 -36.41
CA TYR A 384 10.45 -3.89 -37.86
C TYR A 384 10.00 -2.48 -38.30
N SER A 385 10.71 -1.89 -39.25
CA SER A 385 10.36 -0.60 -39.83
C SER A 385 10.43 -0.73 -41.35
N SER A 386 9.29 -0.69 -42.02
CA SER A 386 9.26 -0.78 -43.48
C SER A 386 10.00 0.43 -44.12
N PRO A 387 10.48 0.29 -45.35
CA PRO A 387 10.96 1.45 -46.14
C PRO A 387 9.91 2.54 -46.32
N GLY A 388 8.61 2.20 -46.18
CA GLY A 388 7.48 3.12 -46.20
C GLY A 388 7.13 3.66 -44.82
N SER A 389 5.84 3.81 -44.53
CA SER A 389 5.32 4.46 -43.32
C SER A 389 5.12 3.53 -42.14
N PHE A 390 5.03 2.22 -42.33
CA PHE A 390 4.65 1.24 -41.31
C PHE A 390 5.83 0.86 -40.40
N PHE A 391 5.59 0.74 -39.12
CA PHE A 391 6.50 0.08 -38.18
C PHE A 391 5.74 -0.73 -37.12
N ALA A 392 6.40 -1.77 -36.61
CA ALA A 392 5.90 -2.60 -35.52
C ALA A 392 7.04 -3.01 -34.59
N ASP A 393 6.80 -2.99 -33.28
CA ASP A 393 7.73 -3.42 -32.25
C ASP A 393 7.06 -4.43 -31.32
N LEU A 394 7.80 -5.45 -30.88
CA LEU A 394 7.44 -6.37 -29.83
C LEU A 394 8.53 -6.31 -28.76
N ALA A 395 8.13 -6.15 -27.51
CA ALA A 395 9.04 -6.14 -26.37
C ALA A 395 8.49 -7.02 -25.24
N ALA A 396 9.41 -7.70 -24.55
CA ALA A 396 9.16 -8.42 -23.31
C ALA A 396 9.99 -7.81 -22.18
N ARG A 397 9.40 -7.71 -20.97
CA ARG A 397 10.09 -7.28 -19.76
C ARG A 397 9.86 -8.30 -18.66
N PHE A 398 10.91 -8.68 -17.99
CA PHE A 398 10.90 -9.54 -16.81
C PHE A 398 11.34 -8.75 -15.59
N TRP A 399 10.50 -8.73 -14.58
CA TRP A 399 10.65 -7.99 -13.33
C TRP A 399 10.99 -8.95 -12.21
N THR A 400 12.04 -8.65 -11.45
CA THR A 400 12.34 -9.32 -10.19
C THR A 400 12.36 -8.25 -9.10
N MET A 401 11.60 -8.50 -8.05
CA MET A 401 11.47 -7.64 -6.89
C MET A 401 11.99 -8.37 -5.65
N SER A 402 12.35 -7.63 -4.61
CA SER A 402 12.63 -8.23 -3.31
C SER A 402 11.42 -8.97 -2.77
N ASP A 403 11.66 -9.97 -1.96
CA ASP A 403 10.61 -10.68 -1.24
C ASP A 403 9.90 -9.70 -0.28
N GLU A 404 8.59 -9.78 -0.21
CA GLU A 404 7.78 -9.01 0.71
C GLU A 404 7.37 -9.88 1.89
N TYR A 405 7.59 -9.39 3.10
CA TYR A 405 7.12 -10.04 4.32
C TYR A 405 5.89 -9.30 4.83
N VAL A 406 4.77 -10.01 4.95
CA VAL A 406 3.49 -9.45 5.40
C VAL A 406 3.06 -10.15 6.68
N SER A 407 2.83 -9.38 7.75
CA SER A 407 2.15 -9.86 8.95
C SER A 407 0.68 -9.43 8.86
N PRO A 408 -0.29 -10.38 8.83
CA PRO A 408 -1.70 -10.04 8.71
C PRO A 408 -2.28 -9.32 9.92
N TYR A 409 -1.66 -9.48 11.07
CA TYR A 409 -1.99 -8.82 12.32
C TYR A 409 -0.77 -8.76 13.23
N ALA A 410 -0.83 -7.94 14.25
CA ALA A 410 0.22 -7.82 15.28
C ALA A 410 -0.42 -7.76 16.66
N TYR A 411 0.24 -8.36 17.64
CA TYR A 411 -0.04 -8.12 19.05
C TYR A 411 0.73 -6.91 19.54
N PRO A 412 0.28 -6.23 20.59
CA PRO A 412 1.11 -5.25 21.28
C PRO A 412 2.45 -5.84 21.70
N GLU A 413 3.53 -5.05 21.66
CA GLU A 413 4.90 -5.52 21.98
C GLU A 413 5.00 -6.16 23.38
N ALA A 414 4.17 -5.73 24.32
CA ALA A 414 4.15 -6.26 25.69
C ALA A 414 3.78 -7.75 25.77
N ASP A 415 3.07 -8.27 24.77
CA ASP A 415 2.55 -9.65 24.82
C ASP A 415 3.59 -10.68 24.35
N ASN A 416 4.67 -10.27 23.70
CA ASN A 416 5.74 -11.12 23.16
C ASN A 416 5.25 -12.30 22.29
N LEU A 417 4.09 -12.17 21.67
CA LEU A 417 3.47 -13.20 20.83
C LEU A 417 3.92 -13.09 19.37
N VAL A 418 4.26 -14.23 18.78
CA VAL A 418 4.73 -14.31 17.41
C VAL A 418 3.55 -14.49 16.46
N THR A 419 3.32 -13.51 15.63
CA THR A 419 2.28 -13.54 14.60
C THR A 419 2.74 -14.26 13.32
N PRO A 420 1.82 -14.78 12.51
CA PRO A 420 2.15 -15.37 11.22
C PRO A 420 2.87 -14.38 10.32
N LEU A 421 3.92 -14.85 9.67
CA LEU A 421 4.67 -14.08 8.68
C LEU A 421 4.51 -14.73 7.30
N ILE A 422 3.90 -14.00 6.38
CA ILE A 422 3.69 -14.44 5.00
C ILE A 422 4.86 -13.94 4.15
N LEU A 423 5.53 -14.88 3.49
CA LEU A 423 6.57 -14.57 2.50
C LEU A 423 5.94 -14.49 1.11
N ASN A 424 5.85 -13.29 0.55
CA ASN A 424 5.37 -13.05 -0.79
C ASN A 424 6.54 -12.87 -1.77
N LYS A 425 6.75 -13.87 -2.64
CA LYS A 425 7.76 -13.81 -3.71
C LYS A 425 7.14 -13.22 -4.96
N ARG A 426 7.67 -12.08 -5.40
CA ARG A 426 7.10 -11.31 -6.49
C ARG A 426 7.96 -11.38 -7.76
N SER A 427 7.33 -11.75 -8.86
CA SER A 427 7.89 -11.63 -10.21
C SER A 427 6.79 -11.27 -11.20
N ARG A 428 7.15 -10.57 -12.27
CA ARG A 428 6.19 -10.14 -13.29
C ARG A 428 6.82 -10.23 -14.67
N MET A 429 6.00 -10.55 -15.66
CA MET A 429 6.39 -10.51 -17.07
C MET A 429 5.37 -9.70 -17.84
N ASP A 430 5.85 -8.72 -18.61
CA ASP A 430 5.02 -7.87 -19.46
C ASP A 430 5.41 -8.06 -20.93
N PHE A 431 4.41 -8.09 -21.80
CA PHE A 431 4.59 -8.03 -23.25
C PHE A 431 3.97 -6.73 -23.78
N THR A 432 4.70 -6.05 -24.66
CA THR A 432 4.24 -4.81 -25.28
C THR A 432 4.32 -4.95 -26.80
N VAL A 433 3.23 -4.64 -27.47
CA VAL A 433 3.18 -4.55 -28.93
C VAL A 433 2.92 -3.08 -29.30
N THR A 434 3.73 -2.56 -30.20
CA THR A 434 3.53 -1.22 -30.76
C THR A 434 3.36 -1.32 -32.26
N ILE A 435 2.33 -0.69 -32.80
CA ILE A 435 2.10 -0.57 -34.24
C ILE A 435 1.92 0.91 -34.56
N GLY A 436 2.55 1.36 -35.61
CA GLY A 436 2.44 2.76 -35.99
C GLY A 436 2.70 3.02 -37.45
N PHE A 437 2.30 4.24 -37.87
CA PHE A 437 2.50 4.78 -39.20
C PHE A 437 3.18 6.13 -39.10
N ARG A 438 4.10 6.41 -40.04
CA ARG A 438 4.74 7.72 -40.22
C ARG A 438 4.18 8.34 -41.49
N PHE A 439 3.75 9.56 -41.42
CA PHE A 439 3.20 10.33 -42.53
C PHE A 439 4.19 11.38 -42.99
#